data_7e739971ba1ee4850b6bc142aa6a051b
#
_entry.id   7e739971ba1ee4850b6bc142aa6a051b
#
_cell.length_a   1.000
_cell.length_b   1.000
_cell.length_c   1.000
_cell.angle_alpha   90.00
_cell.angle_beta   90.00
_cell.angle_gamma   90.00
#
_symmetry.space_group_name_H-M   'P 1'
#
loop_
_entity.id
_entity.type
_entity.pdbx_description
1 polymer ?
#
loop_
_entity_poly.entity_id
_entity_poly.type
_entity_poly.pdbx_seq_one_letter_code
_entity_poly.pdbx_strand_id
1 'polypeptide(L)'
;MLRLWGLLRTQSITKGYPAIELTPATACFATRHGTFAPREFQYETSDGESGTLIHRFSRHIALTKRDYTDKEKYGFKVSNFYPLPDVSTYDQEIRELCTTDLAKLITFTTDFRSKTDTRSYTEIVNALDEECVGRVGSATTYELMEMLHGFMYLLPNKIAQLQSYRSAMPKLIELFNDSPNERDFLTIVFFLGLWKRNQTGTVLMKEFLQNHLERYLTPELGRLDFTILANASYKTSVRVADESDAFRSRLVAEIDSFEEDGDPALLVTLIKCARMNRLPSEAIIAKVRSYVKANAHSRELDFRGLAHLFAYLADNRVKDDPLSALFIDTCWNRFENEVRLNGFESSSQSCRPKDIATFLWSCSTLSIPLDATGMNVNMLEKAIRLKLEAGEYRNAPDVLVDTVLSLWLGGRQPLGLLKLLFKDRALVQNLRKDRTKVESRKDLLLSCAEIDLPESMDMIKKIRKPGDAFVLDRRAPEFLVRPALRRVAECLEQMKIASFAYNLPVKHLNIAGLLVQQKNSAGSVKNLDVLDEKHCLSDRETPVGLMKLKLRILEDKSIERATINVCNLQTPDELAAELRRVLQSDAV
;
A
#
# COMPACT_ATOMS: atom_id res chain seq x y z
N MET A 1 7.24 3.88 -6.25
CA MET A 1 6.67 5.23 -6.37
C MET A 1 6.12 5.76 -5.07
N LEU A 2 5.26 5.04 -4.36
CA LEU A 2 4.71 5.49 -3.07
C LEU A 2 5.77 5.93 -2.05
N ARG A 3 7.00 5.43 -2.13
CA ARG A 3 8.06 5.65 -1.15
C ARG A 3 9.19 6.60 -1.57
N LEU A 4 9.48 6.76 -2.85
CA LEU A 4 10.44 7.78 -3.29
C LEU A 4 9.98 9.20 -2.94
N TRP A 5 8.66 9.43 -2.88
CA TRP A 5 8.07 10.70 -2.52
C TRP A 5 7.92 10.92 -1.00
N GLY A 6 7.95 9.85 -0.19
CA GLY A 6 7.91 9.95 1.27
C GLY A 6 9.23 10.42 1.90
N LEU A 7 10.35 10.29 1.20
CA LEU A 7 11.67 10.70 1.70
C LEU A 7 11.84 12.23 1.85
N LEU A 8 10.99 13.02 1.20
CA LEU A 8 11.06 14.49 1.27
C LEU A 8 10.24 15.09 2.43
N ARG A 9 9.52 14.27 3.19
CA ARG A 9 8.64 14.76 4.28
C ARG A 9 9.27 14.80 5.67
N THR A 10 10.50 14.39 5.86
CA THR A 10 11.10 14.23 7.20
C THR A 10 12.15 15.28 7.59
N GLN A 11 12.14 16.45 6.96
CA GLN A 11 12.77 17.59 7.61
C GLN A 11 11.68 18.59 7.99
N SER A 12 11.18 18.41 9.19
CA SER A 12 10.28 19.34 9.85
C SER A 12 11.00 20.65 10.10
N ILE A 13 10.40 21.68 9.60
CA ILE A 13 10.57 23.03 10.13
C ILE A 13 9.92 23.00 11.52
N THR A 14 10.73 22.96 12.55
CA THR A 14 10.31 23.27 13.92
C THR A 14 9.92 24.73 14.00
N LYS A 15 8.69 25.06 13.69
CA LYS A 15 8.03 26.25 14.16
C LYS A 15 7.03 25.81 15.22
N GLY A 16 7.29 26.26 16.44
CA GLY A 16 6.45 26.00 17.60
C GLY A 16 4.99 26.33 17.32
N TYR A 17 4.17 25.32 17.40
CA TYR A 17 2.74 25.50 17.61
C TYR A 17 2.48 25.52 19.12
N PRO A 18 1.64 26.42 19.62
CA PRO A 18 1.27 26.43 21.03
C PRO A 18 0.60 25.10 21.39
N ALA A 19 0.94 24.59 22.56
CA ALA A 19 0.29 23.43 23.15
C ALA A 19 -1.23 23.66 23.14
N ILE A 20 -1.95 22.85 22.40
CA ILE A 20 -3.40 22.77 22.52
C ILE A 20 -3.65 21.94 23.77
N GLU A 21 -3.99 22.62 24.85
CA GLU A 21 -4.59 22.00 26.03
C GLU A 21 -5.86 21.28 25.56
N LEU A 22 -5.84 19.96 25.59
CA LEU A 22 -7.02 19.13 25.46
C LEU A 22 -7.86 19.29 26.74
N THR A 23 -8.67 20.33 26.81
CA THR A 23 -9.80 20.33 27.72
C THR A 23 -10.74 19.19 27.32
N PRO A 24 -11.24 18.40 28.28
CA PRO A 24 -12.25 17.40 27.99
C PRO A 24 -13.52 18.12 27.55
N ALA A 25 -13.63 18.35 26.26
CA ALA A 25 -14.88 18.80 25.68
C ALA A 25 -15.87 17.64 25.77
N THR A 26 -16.71 17.68 26.78
CA THR A 26 -18.01 17.03 26.79
C THR A 26 -18.77 17.61 25.59
N ALA A 27 -18.53 17.07 24.41
CA ALA A 27 -19.25 17.40 23.22
C ALA A 27 -20.66 16.80 23.35
N CYS A 28 -21.60 17.58 23.85
CA CYS A 28 -23.00 17.39 23.55
C CYS A 28 -23.15 17.38 22.02
N PHE A 29 -23.15 16.20 21.43
CA PHE A 29 -23.60 16.02 20.06
C PHE A 29 -25.09 16.30 20.04
N ALA A 30 -25.46 17.53 19.69
CA ALA A 30 -26.80 17.87 19.29
C ALA A 30 -27.18 16.89 18.17
N THR A 31 -28.19 16.07 18.42
CA THR A 31 -28.85 15.20 17.48
C THR A 31 -29.40 16.02 16.34
N ARG A 32 -28.62 16.21 15.28
CA ARG A 32 -29.17 16.53 13.97
C ARG A 32 -29.78 15.22 13.46
N HIS A 33 -31.08 15.11 13.50
CA HIS A 33 -31.85 14.17 12.71
C HIS A 33 -31.65 14.46 11.21
N GLY A 34 -30.47 14.16 10.69
CA GLY A 34 -30.26 13.97 9.28
C GLY A 34 -30.64 12.53 8.99
N THR A 35 -31.66 12.33 8.18
CA THR A 35 -31.98 11.04 7.57
C THR A 35 -30.71 10.55 6.86
N PHE A 36 -29.95 9.69 7.51
CA PHE A 36 -28.85 8.99 6.89
C PHE A 36 -29.46 8.09 5.82
N ALA A 37 -29.10 8.32 4.56
CA ALA A 37 -29.34 7.32 3.53
C ALA A 37 -28.76 5.99 4.02
N PRO A 38 -29.52 4.87 3.97
CA PRO A 38 -29.06 3.59 4.44
C PRO A 38 -27.71 3.29 3.77
N ARG A 39 -26.65 3.09 4.57
CA ARG A 39 -25.36 2.68 4.07
C ARG A 39 -25.54 1.29 3.49
N GLU A 40 -25.51 1.15 2.18
CA GLU A 40 -25.46 -0.16 1.55
C GLU A 40 -24.17 -0.84 2.01
N PHE A 41 -24.29 -1.79 2.90
CA PHE A 41 -23.24 -2.73 3.23
C PHE A 41 -23.16 -3.74 2.09
N GLN A 42 -22.45 -3.40 1.03
CA GLN A 42 -22.05 -4.41 0.05
C GLN A 42 -21.10 -5.38 0.74
N TYR A 43 -21.62 -6.52 1.01
CA TYR A 43 -20.86 -7.63 1.52
C TYR A 43 -19.96 -8.17 0.40
N GLU A 44 -18.69 -7.95 0.52
CA GLU A 44 -17.69 -8.68 -0.24
C GLU A 44 -17.53 -10.05 0.43
N THR A 45 -18.15 -11.09 -0.17
CA THR A 45 -18.15 -12.47 0.32
C THR A 45 -16.77 -13.06 0.44
N SER A 46 -15.80 -12.36 -0.10
CA SER A 46 -14.46 -12.90 -0.22
C SER A 46 -13.45 -11.82 -0.52
N ASP A 47 -13.01 -11.16 0.50
CA ASP A 47 -11.63 -10.69 0.46
C ASP A 47 -10.75 -11.91 0.74
N GLY A 48 -10.53 -12.74 -0.28
CA GLY A 48 -9.89 -14.03 -0.20
C GLY A 48 -8.80 -14.21 0.86
N GLU A 49 -7.79 -13.37 0.86
CA GLU A 49 -6.71 -13.45 1.85
C GLU A 49 -7.03 -12.75 3.17
N SER A 50 -7.61 -11.56 3.11
CA SER A 50 -7.87 -10.78 4.32
C SER A 50 -8.93 -11.44 5.21
N GLY A 51 -9.97 -12.03 4.62
CA GLY A 51 -11.01 -12.74 5.37
C GLY A 51 -10.46 -13.97 6.07
N THR A 52 -9.78 -14.84 5.35
CA THR A 52 -9.24 -16.09 5.91
C THR A 52 -8.18 -15.83 6.97
N LEU A 53 -7.22 -14.94 6.71
CA LEU A 53 -6.15 -14.61 7.65
C LEU A 53 -6.69 -13.85 8.88
N ILE A 54 -7.61 -12.91 8.70
CA ILE A 54 -8.26 -12.19 9.80
C ILE A 54 -9.04 -13.16 10.68
N HIS A 55 -9.82 -14.08 10.10
CA HIS A 55 -10.53 -15.09 10.87
C HIS A 55 -9.60 -16.03 11.63
N ARG A 56 -8.48 -16.42 11.01
CA ARG A 56 -7.45 -17.24 11.67
C ARG A 56 -6.82 -16.52 12.86
N PHE A 57 -6.46 -15.26 12.70
CA PHE A 57 -5.93 -14.43 13.79
C PHE A 57 -6.97 -14.24 14.90
N SER A 58 -8.20 -13.94 14.51
CA SER A 58 -9.30 -13.80 15.47
C SER A 58 -9.53 -15.07 16.30
N ARG A 59 -9.52 -16.26 15.68
CA ARG A 59 -9.64 -17.53 16.40
C ARG A 59 -8.48 -17.76 17.36
N HIS A 60 -7.28 -17.37 16.98
CA HIS A 60 -6.09 -17.52 17.80
C HIS A 60 -6.15 -16.67 19.08
N ILE A 61 -6.59 -15.40 18.96
CA ILE A 61 -6.70 -14.49 20.08
C ILE A 61 -8.03 -14.55 20.83
N ALA A 62 -9.04 -15.27 20.32
CA ALA A 62 -10.35 -15.34 20.95
C ALA A 62 -10.26 -15.80 22.41
N LEU A 63 -10.96 -15.09 23.29
CA LEU A 63 -10.95 -15.34 24.73
C LEU A 63 -11.57 -16.69 25.12
N THR A 64 -12.45 -17.17 24.29
CA THR A 64 -13.07 -18.48 24.44
C THR A 64 -12.73 -19.32 23.23
N LYS A 65 -12.37 -20.58 23.44
CA LYS A 65 -12.26 -21.59 22.37
C LYS A 65 -13.68 -21.94 21.86
N ARG A 66 -14.45 -20.91 21.48
CA ARG A 66 -15.78 -21.11 20.92
C ARG A 66 -15.64 -21.60 19.50
N ASP A 67 -16.16 -22.76 19.25
CA ASP A 67 -16.45 -23.20 17.91
C ASP A 67 -17.69 -22.43 17.43
N TYR A 68 -17.48 -21.31 16.74
CA TYR A 68 -18.56 -20.48 16.19
C TYR A 68 -19.40 -21.23 15.14
N THR A 69 -19.04 -22.46 14.81
CA THR A 69 -19.82 -23.34 13.93
C THR A 69 -20.89 -24.14 14.66
N ASP A 70 -20.80 -24.26 15.99
CA ASP A 70 -21.70 -25.07 16.78
C ASP A 70 -22.80 -24.22 17.45
N LYS A 71 -23.89 -24.01 16.72
CA LYS A 71 -25.02 -23.16 17.10
C LYS A 71 -25.77 -23.63 18.35
N GLU A 72 -25.75 -24.91 18.61
CA GLU A 72 -26.48 -25.52 19.75
C GLU A 72 -25.82 -25.19 21.11
N LYS A 73 -24.50 -24.89 21.11
CA LYS A 73 -23.75 -24.57 22.33
C LYS A 73 -24.05 -23.22 22.94
N TYR A 74 -24.74 -22.35 22.23
CA TYR A 74 -24.93 -20.97 22.70
C TYR A 74 -26.06 -20.80 23.72
N GLY A 75 -26.88 -21.79 23.93
CA GLY A 75 -27.91 -21.81 24.99
C GLY A 75 -29.05 -20.77 24.82
N PHE A 76 -29.06 -20.08 23.67
CA PHE A 76 -30.00 -19.01 23.39
C PHE A 76 -30.92 -19.44 22.23
N LYS A 77 -32.20 -19.27 22.39
CA LYS A 77 -33.16 -19.73 21.40
C LYS A 77 -33.16 -18.81 20.18
N VAL A 78 -32.35 -19.17 19.19
CA VAL A 78 -32.32 -18.50 17.87
C VAL A 78 -33.72 -18.44 17.25
N SER A 79 -34.62 -19.34 17.62
CA SER A 79 -36.02 -19.36 17.17
C SER A 79 -36.79 -18.06 17.47
N ASN A 80 -36.39 -17.32 18.51
CA ASN A 80 -37.05 -16.05 18.85
C ASN A 80 -36.73 -14.94 17.86
N PHE A 81 -35.64 -15.12 17.10
CA PHE A 81 -35.17 -14.16 16.10
C PHE A 81 -35.36 -14.66 14.65
N TYR A 82 -36.18 -15.74 14.47
CA TYR A 82 -36.41 -16.31 13.17
C TYR A 82 -37.88 -16.76 12.98
N PRO A 83 -38.60 -16.38 11.92
CA PRO A 83 -38.19 -15.44 10.86
C PRO A 83 -37.92 -14.05 11.45
N LEU A 84 -37.05 -13.28 10.81
CA LEU A 84 -36.71 -11.95 11.30
C LEU A 84 -37.97 -11.15 11.61
N PRO A 85 -38.19 -10.73 12.87
CA PRO A 85 -39.33 -9.92 13.24
C PRO A 85 -39.35 -8.59 12.52
N ASP A 86 -40.47 -7.91 12.53
CA ASP A 86 -40.52 -6.51 12.09
C ASP A 86 -39.44 -5.71 12.84
N VAL A 87 -38.73 -4.83 12.15
CA VAL A 87 -37.60 -4.07 12.71
C VAL A 87 -37.97 -3.38 14.03
N SER A 88 -39.22 -2.94 14.18
CA SER A 88 -39.72 -2.32 15.41
C SER A 88 -39.75 -3.24 16.64
N THR A 89 -40.10 -4.50 16.46
CA THR A 89 -40.06 -5.51 17.52
C THR A 89 -38.63 -5.97 17.81
N TYR A 90 -37.81 -6.02 16.80
CA TYR A 90 -36.41 -6.40 16.92
C TYR A 90 -35.59 -5.42 17.79
N ASP A 91 -35.83 -4.13 17.66
CA ASP A 91 -35.17 -3.10 18.48
C ASP A 91 -35.51 -3.27 19.99
N GLN A 92 -36.73 -3.63 20.33
CA GLN A 92 -37.10 -3.88 21.73
C GLN A 92 -36.43 -5.13 22.26
N GLU A 93 -36.46 -6.23 21.49
CA GLU A 93 -35.86 -7.50 21.89
C GLU A 93 -34.34 -7.38 22.07
N ILE A 94 -33.64 -6.62 21.22
CA ILE A 94 -32.20 -6.36 21.36
C ILE A 94 -31.87 -5.63 22.67
N ARG A 95 -32.70 -4.66 23.09
CA ARG A 95 -32.50 -3.90 24.33
C ARG A 95 -32.65 -4.74 25.58
N GLU A 96 -33.50 -5.79 25.55
CA GLU A 96 -33.73 -6.69 26.67
C GLU A 96 -32.60 -7.72 26.86
N LEU A 97 -31.74 -7.92 25.85
CA LEU A 97 -30.62 -8.87 25.96
C LEU A 97 -29.53 -8.34 26.90
N CYS A 98 -28.93 -9.24 27.67
CA CYS A 98 -27.64 -8.91 28.30
C CYS A 98 -26.54 -8.74 27.25
N THR A 99 -25.45 -8.07 27.61
CA THR A 99 -24.37 -7.74 26.64
C THR A 99 -23.74 -9.00 26.03
N THR A 100 -23.61 -10.07 26.80
CA THR A 100 -23.09 -11.36 26.32
C THR A 100 -24.01 -11.98 25.26
N ASP A 101 -25.32 -11.95 25.48
CA ASP A 101 -26.30 -12.52 24.53
C ASP A 101 -26.44 -11.64 23.29
N LEU A 102 -26.30 -10.32 23.44
CA LEU A 102 -26.19 -9.41 22.32
C LEU A 102 -24.98 -9.74 21.42
N ALA A 103 -23.80 -9.99 22.01
CA ALA A 103 -22.61 -10.40 21.26
C ALA A 103 -22.82 -11.71 20.49
N LYS A 104 -23.53 -12.69 21.11
CA LYS A 104 -23.93 -13.92 20.44
C LYS A 104 -24.87 -13.63 19.26
N LEU A 105 -25.90 -12.79 19.47
CA LEU A 105 -26.84 -12.41 18.41
C LEU A 105 -26.11 -11.76 17.21
N ILE A 106 -25.16 -10.87 17.45
CA ILE A 106 -24.32 -10.27 16.40
C ILE A 106 -23.66 -11.36 15.56
N THR A 107 -23.03 -12.34 16.20
CA THR A 107 -22.38 -13.48 15.52
C THR A 107 -23.38 -14.28 14.69
N PHE A 108 -24.57 -14.56 15.23
CA PHE A 108 -25.63 -15.30 14.53
C PHE A 108 -26.26 -14.53 13.38
N THR A 109 -26.22 -13.22 13.40
CA THR A 109 -26.80 -12.39 12.34
C THR A 109 -26.18 -12.70 10.96
N THR A 110 -24.98 -13.29 10.92
CA THR A 110 -24.38 -13.78 9.67
C THR A 110 -25.25 -14.82 8.96
N ASP A 111 -25.97 -15.64 9.70
CA ASP A 111 -26.82 -16.71 9.14
C ASP A 111 -28.10 -16.20 8.48
N PHE A 112 -28.55 -15.03 8.88
CA PHE A 112 -29.79 -14.44 8.33
C PHE A 112 -29.58 -13.81 6.96
N ARG A 113 -28.36 -13.54 6.59
CA ARG A 113 -28.02 -12.83 5.37
C ARG A 113 -28.51 -13.48 4.09
N SER A 114 -28.34 -14.78 3.94
CA SER A 114 -28.79 -15.53 2.74
C SER A 114 -30.31 -15.63 2.63
N LYS A 115 -31.04 -15.26 3.68
CA LYS A 115 -32.49 -15.41 3.83
C LYS A 115 -33.22 -14.07 3.93
N THR A 116 -32.50 -12.95 3.85
CA THR A 116 -33.02 -11.61 4.06
C THR A 116 -32.60 -10.70 2.92
N ASP A 117 -33.46 -9.78 2.52
CA ASP A 117 -33.06 -8.75 1.55
C ASP A 117 -32.00 -7.80 2.16
N THR A 118 -31.23 -7.16 1.26
CA THR A 118 -30.10 -6.33 1.67
C THR A 118 -30.52 -5.15 2.55
N ARG A 119 -31.72 -4.61 2.36
CA ARG A 119 -32.21 -3.46 3.14
C ARG A 119 -32.49 -3.86 4.58
N SER A 120 -33.32 -4.89 4.78
CA SER A 120 -33.65 -5.41 6.11
C SER A 120 -32.41 -5.88 6.87
N TYR A 121 -31.46 -6.52 6.17
CA TYR A 121 -30.19 -6.90 6.77
C TYR A 121 -29.37 -5.68 7.23
N THR A 122 -29.34 -4.61 6.45
CA THR A 122 -28.65 -3.36 6.80
C THR A 122 -29.29 -2.68 8.00
N GLU A 123 -30.63 -2.68 8.08
CA GLU A 123 -31.39 -2.13 9.20
C GLU A 123 -31.08 -2.88 10.50
N ILE A 124 -31.01 -4.22 10.45
CA ILE A 124 -30.62 -5.07 11.59
C ILE A 124 -29.20 -4.75 12.06
N VAL A 125 -28.23 -4.67 11.15
CA VAL A 125 -26.84 -4.35 11.51
C VAL A 125 -26.72 -2.98 12.13
N ASN A 126 -27.49 -2.00 11.65
CA ASN A 126 -27.52 -0.65 12.23
C ASN A 126 -28.14 -0.65 13.64
N ALA A 127 -29.22 -1.40 13.87
CA ALA A 127 -29.84 -1.51 15.18
C ALA A 127 -28.88 -2.16 16.20
N LEU A 128 -28.16 -3.21 15.79
CA LEU A 128 -27.14 -3.84 16.63
C LEU A 128 -25.98 -2.89 16.93
N ASP A 129 -25.51 -2.12 15.94
CA ASP A 129 -24.45 -1.12 16.12
C ASP A 129 -24.86 -0.03 17.09
N GLU A 130 -26.09 0.50 16.95
CA GLU A 130 -26.63 1.56 17.81
C GLU A 130 -26.79 1.10 19.26
N GLU A 131 -27.33 -0.11 19.49
CA GLU A 131 -27.47 -0.67 20.83
C GLU A 131 -26.09 -0.91 21.48
N CYS A 132 -25.12 -1.41 20.71
CA CYS A 132 -23.76 -1.58 21.21
C CYS A 132 -23.10 -0.26 21.60
N VAL A 133 -23.32 0.83 20.84
CA VAL A 133 -22.83 2.18 21.21
C VAL A 133 -23.33 2.58 22.59
N GLY A 134 -24.62 2.35 22.88
CA GLY A 134 -25.23 2.65 24.17
C GLY A 134 -24.58 1.91 25.35
N ARG A 135 -24.02 0.73 25.10
CA ARG A 135 -23.41 -0.13 26.12
C ARG A 135 -21.92 0.07 26.34
N VAL A 136 -21.19 0.68 25.41
CA VAL A 136 -19.72 0.84 25.49
C VAL A 136 -19.26 1.43 26.81
N GLY A 137 -19.98 2.41 27.36
CA GLY A 137 -19.59 3.12 28.58
C GLY A 137 -19.60 2.25 29.84
N SER A 138 -20.50 1.26 29.92
CA SER A 138 -20.70 0.39 31.07
C SER A 138 -20.14 -1.02 30.87
N ALA A 139 -19.74 -1.38 29.65
CA ALA A 139 -19.27 -2.72 29.34
C ALA A 139 -17.86 -2.97 29.88
N THR A 140 -17.62 -4.20 30.32
CA THR A 140 -16.30 -4.69 30.72
C THR A 140 -15.40 -4.92 29.50
N THR A 141 -14.09 -5.03 29.70
CA THR A 141 -13.12 -5.40 28.67
C THR A 141 -13.55 -6.66 27.90
N TYR A 142 -13.99 -7.67 28.64
CA TYR A 142 -14.46 -8.94 28.06
C TYR A 142 -15.67 -8.74 27.14
N GLU A 143 -16.69 -8.02 27.59
CA GLU A 143 -17.91 -7.76 26.82
C GLU A 143 -17.64 -6.94 25.57
N LEU A 144 -16.78 -5.91 25.66
CA LEU A 144 -16.36 -5.14 24.48
C LEU A 144 -15.65 -6.02 23.45
N MET A 145 -14.74 -6.88 23.90
CA MET A 145 -14.03 -7.79 23.00
C MET A 145 -14.98 -8.80 22.34
N GLU A 146 -15.94 -9.36 23.06
CA GLU A 146 -16.93 -10.29 22.52
C GLU A 146 -17.82 -9.61 21.46
N MET A 147 -18.29 -8.39 21.72
CA MET A 147 -19.04 -7.62 20.72
C MET A 147 -18.21 -7.36 19.46
N LEU A 148 -16.96 -6.94 19.61
CA LEU A 148 -16.09 -6.70 18.48
C LEU A 148 -15.77 -7.97 17.69
N HIS A 149 -15.59 -9.12 18.36
CA HIS A 149 -15.43 -10.40 17.69
C HIS A 149 -16.69 -10.77 16.89
N GLY A 150 -17.88 -10.57 17.43
CA GLY A 150 -19.13 -10.78 16.70
C GLY A 150 -19.20 -9.93 15.42
N PHE A 151 -18.97 -8.64 15.55
CA PHE A 151 -18.96 -7.74 14.38
C PHE A 151 -17.83 -8.05 13.39
N MET A 152 -16.70 -8.54 13.84
CA MET A 152 -15.62 -8.94 12.95
C MET A 152 -16.05 -10.10 12.03
N TYR A 153 -16.83 -11.06 12.52
CA TYR A 153 -17.41 -12.12 11.69
C TYR A 153 -18.50 -11.60 10.75
N LEU A 154 -19.31 -10.66 11.24
CA LEU A 154 -20.39 -10.08 10.47
C LEU A 154 -19.87 -9.18 9.33
N LEU A 155 -18.84 -8.35 9.60
CA LEU A 155 -18.32 -7.32 8.69
C LEU A 155 -16.78 -7.24 8.73
N PRO A 156 -16.04 -8.30 8.36
CA PRO A 156 -14.59 -8.37 8.59
C PRO A 156 -13.80 -7.21 7.97
N ASN A 157 -14.25 -6.70 6.83
CA ASN A 157 -13.56 -5.61 6.14
C ASN A 157 -14.13 -4.22 6.43
N LYS A 158 -15.28 -4.15 7.10
CA LYS A 158 -16.06 -2.92 7.32
C LYS A 158 -16.32 -2.62 8.79
N ILE A 159 -15.85 -3.45 9.71
CA ILE A 159 -16.04 -3.26 11.16
C ILE A 159 -15.65 -1.84 11.61
N ALA A 160 -14.56 -1.29 11.07
CA ALA A 160 -14.13 0.07 11.39
C ALA A 160 -15.08 1.19 10.90
N GLN A 161 -16.14 0.85 10.16
CA GLN A 161 -17.21 1.79 9.78
C GLN A 161 -18.28 1.89 10.86
N LEU A 162 -18.40 0.89 11.73
CA LEU A 162 -19.36 0.85 12.84
C LEU A 162 -19.04 1.92 13.88
N GLN A 163 -20.06 2.51 14.47
CA GLN A 163 -19.90 3.49 15.53
C GLN A 163 -19.50 2.83 16.85
N SER A 164 -20.07 1.66 17.15
CA SER A 164 -19.70 0.83 18.31
C SER A 164 -18.20 0.50 18.31
N TYR A 165 -17.64 0.11 17.17
CA TYR A 165 -16.20 -0.15 17.05
C TYR A 165 -15.36 1.11 17.34
N ARG A 166 -15.76 2.26 16.80
CA ARG A 166 -15.04 3.52 16.99
C ARG A 166 -15.09 4.02 18.43
N SER A 167 -16.20 3.76 19.11
CA SER A 167 -16.37 4.10 20.52
C SER A 167 -15.69 3.09 21.45
N ALA A 168 -15.73 1.79 21.10
CA ALA A 168 -15.14 0.73 21.89
C ALA A 168 -13.61 0.77 21.92
N MET A 169 -12.95 1.14 20.82
CA MET A 169 -11.48 1.10 20.76
C MET A 169 -10.79 2.02 21.77
N PRO A 170 -11.15 3.31 21.90
CA PRO A 170 -10.60 4.17 22.95
C PRO A 170 -10.91 3.62 24.37
N LYS A 171 -12.14 3.12 24.59
CA LYS A 171 -12.53 2.57 25.89
C LYS A 171 -11.74 1.31 26.26
N LEU A 172 -11.47 0.43 25.30
CA LEU A 172 -10.61 -0.74 25.51
C LEU A 172 -9.19 -0.36 25.90
N ILE A 173 -8.63 0.67 25.27
CA ILE A 173 -7.29 1.19 25.60
C ILE A 173 -7.29 1.76 27.03
N GLU A 174 -8.33 2.51 27.42
CA GLU A 174 -8.49 3.03 28.78
C GLU A 174 -8.52 1.88 29.81
N LEU A 175 -9.39 0.90 29.62
CA LEU A 175 -9.52 -0.27 30.52
C LEU A 175 -8.23 -1.09 30.57
N PHE A 176 -7.52 -1.22 29.45
CA PHE A 176 -6.23 -1.90 29.40
C PHE A 176 -5.16 -1.18 30.24
N ASN A 177 -5.13 0.15 30.22
CA ASN A 177 -4.18 0.92 31.01
C ASN A 177 -4.39 0.73 32.51
N ASP A 178 -5.63 0.48 32.94
CA ASP A 178 -5.96 0.20 34.34
C ASP A 178 -5.56 -1.24 34.77
N SER A 179 -5.61 -2.20 33.85
CA SER A 179 -5.29 -3.62 34.14
C SER A 179 -4.61 -4.30 32.93
N PRO A 180 -3.33 -3.96 32.65
CA PRO A 180 -2.64 -4.42 31.45
C PRO A 180 -2.20 -5.89 31.56
N ASN A 181 -2.51 -6.69 30.52
CA ASN A 181 -2.09 -8.07 30.37
C ASN A 181 -1.76 -8.40 28.89
N GLU A 182 -0.98 -9.45 28.66
CA GLU A 182 -0.46 -9.83 27.34
C GLU A 182 -1.56 -10.17 26.33
N ARG A 183 -2.59 -10.89 26.77
CA ARG A 183 -3.67 -11.32 25.91
C ARG A 183 -4.51 -10.15 25.39
N ASP A 184 -4.85 -9.23 26.28
CA ASP A 184 -5.61 -8.04 25.93
C ASP A 184 -4.77 -7.11 25.05
N PHE A 185 -3.45 -7.01 25.31
CA PHE A 185 -2.53 -6.30 24.43
C PHE A 185 -2.65 -6.79 22.97
N LEU A 186 -2.51 -8.09 22.74
CA LEU A 186 -2.55 -8.67 21.40
C LEU A 186 -3.94 -8.50 20.75
N THR A 187 -5.01 -8.63 21.55
CA THR A 187 -6.38 -8.46 21.09
C THR A 187 -6.65 -7.02 20.66
N ILE A 188 -6.20 -6.03 21.43
CA ILE A 188 -6.34 -4.61 21.10
C ILE A 188 -5.54 -4.28 19.85
N VAL A 189 -4.28 -4.75 19.75
CA VAL A 189 -3.44 -4.61 18.56
C VAL A 189 -4.14 -5.18 17.32
N PHE A 190 -4.73 -6.36 17.42
CA PHE A 190 -5.49 -6.98 16.33
C PHE A 190 -6.65 -6.09 15.87
N PHE A 191 -7.49 -5.65 16.80
CA PHE A 191 -8.63 -4.79 16.45
C PHE A 191 -8.20 -3.45 15.90
N LEU A 192 -7.19 -2.78 16.48
CA LEU A 192 -6.62 -1.55 15.91
C LEU A 192 -6.15 -1.77 14.47
N GLY A 193 -5.57 -2.92 14.17
CA GLY A 193 -5.17 -3.32 12.81
C GLY A 193 -6.32 -3.42 11.80
N LEU A 194 -7.56 -3.58 12.25
CA LEU A 194 -8.73 -3.55 11.38
C LEU A 194 -9.11 -2.12 10.93
N TRP A 195 -8.62 -1.10 11.60
CA TRP A 195 -8.84 0.31 11.25
C TRP A 195 -7.87 0.80 10.17
N LYS A 196 -7.96 0.16 9.02
CA LYS A 196 -7.01 0.31 7.91
C LYS A 196 -6.95 1.75 7.39
N ARG A 197 -5.72 2.27 7.25
CA ARG A 197 -5.42 3.55 6.57
C ARG A 197 -6.26 4.74 7.04
N ASN A 198 -6.66 4.73 8.28
CA ASN A 198 -7.40 5.81 8.90
C ASN A 198 -6.47 6.59 9.83
N GLN A 199 -6.54 7.92 9.81
CA GLN A 199 -5.67 8.77 10.62
C GLN A 199 -5.85 8.50 12.12
N THR A 200 -7.09 8.37 12.61
CA THR A 200 -7.38 8.07 14.01
C THR A 200 -6.82 6.71 14.40
N GLY A 201 -7.07 5.66 13.60
CA GLY A 201 -6.52 4.34 13.85
C GLY A 201 -4.98 4.31 13.84
N THR A 202 -4.35 5.10 12.98
CA THR A 202 -2.88 5.23 12.93
C THR A 202 -2.35 5.90 14.20
N VAL A 203 -2.99 6.96 14.69
CA VAL A 203 -2.59 7.67 15.92
C VAL A 203 -2.76 6.75 17.12
N LEU A 204 -3.93 6.16 17.31
CA LEU A 204 -4.18 5.23 18.43
C LEU A 204 -3.21 4.04 18.44
N MET A 205 -2.96 3.43 17.28
CA MET A 205 -1.99 2.33 17.18
C MET A 205 -0.59 2.79 17.54
N LYS A 206 -0.17 3.97 17.06
CA LYS A 206 1.16 4.50 17.35
C LYS A 206 1.33 4.75 18.84
N GLU A 207 0.42 5.46 19.47
CA GLU A 207 0.44 5.77 20.89
C GLU A 207 0.39 4.49 21.75
N PHE A 208 -0.49 3.55 21.40
CA PHE A 208 -0.59 2.28 22.10
C PHE A 208 0.70 1.46 22.04
N LEU A 209 1.32 1.36 20.87
CA LEU A 209 2.58 0.63 20.71
C LEU A 209 3.75 1.36 21.40
N GLN A 210 3.84 2.69 21.33
CA GLN A 210 4.88 3.45 22.03
C GLN A 210 4.84 3.22 23.53
N ASN A 211 3.67 3.07 24.12
CA ASN A 211 3.53 2.90 25.57
C ASN A 211 3.73 1.45 26.04
N HIS A 212 3.44 0.46 25.19
CA HIS A 212 3.30 -0.92 25.67
C HIS A 212 4.17 -1.94 24.93
N LEU A 213 4.71 -1.63 23.73
CA LEU A 213 5.41 -2.61 22.90
C LEU A 213 6.59 -3.27 23.62
N GLU A 214 7.46 -2.48 24.27
CA GLU A 214 8.67 -3.02 24.91
C GLU A 214 8.35 -4.04 26.01
N ARG A 215 7.23 -3.83 26.70
CA ARG A 215 6.78 -4.75 27.75
C ARG A 215 6.32 -6.10 27.22
N TYR A 216 5.68 -6.11 26.05
CA TYR A 216 5.02 -7.31 25.48
C TYR A 216 5.78 -7.93 24.31
N LEU A 217 6.84 -7.29 23.83
CA LEU A 217 7.71 -7.86 22.80
C LEU A 217 8.78 -8.77 23.47
N THR A 218 8.31 -9.83 24.11
CA THR A 218 9.18 -10.77 24.81
C THR A 218 9.67 -11.90 23.89
N PRO A 219 10.76 -12.64 24.24
CA PRO A 219 11.20 -13.81 23.49
C PRO A 219 10.14 -14.91 23.39
N GLU A 220 9.27 -15.00 24.39
CA GLU A 220 8.20 -16.01 24.49
C GLU A 220 7.03 -15.71 23.54
N LEU A 221 6.94 -14.49 23.01
CA LEU A 221 5.90 -14.13 22.05
C LEU A 221 5.99 -15.04 20.83
N GLY A 222 4.99 -15.87 20.59
CA GLY A 222 4.96 -16.84 19.50
C GLY A 222 5.00 -16.18 18.11
N ARG A 223 5.46 -16.93 17.08
CA ARG A 223 5.49 -16.44 15.69
C ARG A 223 4.14 -15.92 15.21
N LEU A 224 3.05 -16.60 15.54
CA LEU A 224 1.71 -16.19 15.13
C LEU A 224 1.29 -14.88 15.80
N ASP A 225 1.59 -14.71 17.09
CA ASP A 225 1.32 -13.48 17.83
C ASP A 225 2.12 -12.30 17.27
N PHE A 226 3.41 -12.53 17.01
CA PHE A 226 4.25 -11.52 16.35
C PHE A 226 3.74 -11.18 14.94
N THR A 227 3.22 -12.16 14.19
CA THR A 227 2.64 -11.91 12.87
C THR A 227 1.36 -11.07 12.95
N ILE A 228 0.54 -11.24 14.01
CA ILE A 228 -0.63 -10.37 14.27
C ILE A 228 -0.17 -8.93 14.51
N LEU A 229 0.83 -8.73 15.35
CA LEU A 229 1.42 -7.41 15.61
C LEU A 229 1.99 -6.78 14.32
N ALA A 230 2.75 -7.53 13.54
CA ALA A 230 3.30 -7.09 12.27
C ALA A 230 2.21 -6.73 11.24
N ASN A 231 1.13 -7.53 11.17
CA ASN A 231 -0.02 -7.25 10.32
C ASN A 231 -0.74 -5.96 10.72
N ALA A 232 -0.97 -5.77 12.01
CA ALA A 232 -1.65 -4.60 12.54
C ALA A 232 -0.83 -3.31 12.26
N SER A 233 0.47 -3.34 12.51
CA SER A 233 1.42 -2.28 12.15
C SER A 233 1.34 -1.94 10.65
N TYR A 234 1.40 -2.95 9.79
CA TYR A 234 1.27 -2.77 8.34
C TYR A 234 -0.08 -2.17 7.92
N LYS A 235 -1.19 -2.64 8.48
CA LYS A 235 -2.55 -2.18 8.12
C LYS A 235 -2.80 -0.73 8.53
N THR A 236 -2.28 -0.31 9.67
CA THR A 236 -2.38 1.07 10.18
C THR A 236 -1.29 1.99 9.65
N SER A 237 -0.31 1.46 8.92
CA SER A 237 0.84 2.19 8.38
C SER A 237 1.76 2.79 9.46
N VAL A 238 1.78 2.21 10.65
CA VAL A 238 2.70 2.60 11.73
C VAL A 238 4.05 1.91 11.53
N ARG A 239 5.12 2.69 11.43
CA ARG A 239 6.48 2.18 11.21
C ARG A 239 7.17 1.90 12.54
N VAL A 240 6.85 0.77 13.11
CA VAL A 240 7.37 0.37 14.42
C VAL A 240 8.89 0.19 14.41
N ALA A 241 9.45 -0.35 13.33
CA ALA A 241 10.89 -0.58 13.22
C ALA A 241 11.74 0.73 13.11
N ASP A 242 11.11 1.87 12.86
CA ASP A 242 11.80 3.17 12.89
C ASP A 242 12.02 3.63 14.35
N GLU A 243 11.22 3.13 15.29
CA GLU A 243 11.19 3.55 16.70
C GLU A 243 11.66 2.44 17.66
N SER A 244 11.69 1.16 17.25
CA SER A 244 12.08 0.00 18.07
C SER A 244 13.06 -0.92 17.34
N ASP A 245 14.30 -0.96 17.79
CA ASP A 245 15.32 -1.88 17.28
C ASP A 245 15.00 -3.33 17.64
N ALA A 246 14.36 -3.57 18.79
CA ALA A 246 13.92 -4.90 19.20
C ALA A 246 12.88 -5.46 18.21
N PHE A 247 11.88 -4.66 17.81
CA PHE A 247 10.91 -5.04 16.80
C PHE A 247 11.57 -5.29 15.44
N ARG A 248 12.50 -4.43 15.05
CA ARG A 248 13.27 -4.58 13.80
C ARG A 248 14.04 -5.91 13.79
N SER A 249 14.81 -6.18 14.83
CA SER A 249 15.60 -7.41 14.95
C SER A 249 14.74 -8.65 14.97
N ARG A 250 13.63 -8.62 15.72
CA ARG A 250 12.66 -9.72 15.75
C ARG A 250 12.02 -9.96 14.39
N LEU A 251 11.63 -8.92 13.65
CA LEU A 251 11.04 -9.06 12.31
C LEU A 251 12.00 -9.72 11.32
N VAL A 252 13.29 -9.36 11.36
CA VAL A 252 14.32 -10.01 10.54
C VAL A 252 14.47 -11.47 10.94
N ALA A 253 14.58 -11.77 12.23
CA ALA A 253 14.76 -13.12 12.75
C ALA A 253 13.57 -14.04 12.41
N GLU A 254 12.32 -13.55 12.53
CA GLU A 254 11.12 -14.32 12.19
C GLU A 254 11.04 -14.64 10.69
N ILE A 255 11.48 -13.72 9.83
CA ILE A 255 11.54 -13.97 8.40
C ILE A 255 12.68 -14.92 8.05
N ASP A 256 13.87 -14.73 8.62
CA ASP A 256 15.06 -15.55 8.34
C ASP A 256 14.87 -17.00 8.76
N SER A 257 14.28 -17.22 9.94
CA SER A 257 13.98 -18.55 10.49
C SER A 257 12.70 -19.20 9.92
N PHE A 258 12.04 -18.58 8.93
CA PHE A 258 10.80 -19.12 8.39
C PHE A 258 11.06 -20.42 7.62
N GLU A 259 10.28 -21.46 7.86
CA GLU A 259 10.41 -22.76 7.21
C GLU A 259 10.02 -22.66 5.71
N GLU A 260 10.67 -23.48 4.85
CA GLU A 260 10.38 -23.46 3.41
C GLU A 260 8.99 -24.05 3.07
N ASP A 261 8.48 -24.94 3.90
CA ASP A 261 7.14 -25.51 3.86
C ASP A 261 6.13 -24.73 4.73
N GLY A 262 6.57 -23.64 5.33
CA GLY A 262 5.73 -22.78 6.17
C GLY A 262 4.64 -22.05 5.37
N ASP A 263 3.59 -21.62 6.08
CA ASP A 263 2.42 -20.96 5.50
C ASP A 263 2.76 -19.66 4.73
N PRO A 264 2.55 -19.61 3.41
CA PRO A 264 2.85 -18.43 2.59
C PRO A 264 2.18 -17.15 3.09
N ALA A 265 0.97 -17.23 3.64
CA ALA A 265 0.22 -16.05 4.09
C ALA A 265 0.90 -15.36 5.27
N LEU A 266 1.53 -16.12 6.16
CA LEU A 266 2.29 -15.56 7.30
C LEU A 266 3.57 -14.89 6.81
N LEU A 267 4.37 -15.57 5.97
CA LEU A 267 5.59 -15.00 5.41
C LEU A 267 5.29 -13.71 4.63
N VAL A 268 4.30 -13.73 3.75
CA VAL A 268 3.89 -12.56 2.97
C VAL A 268 3.46 -11.41 3.89
N THR A 269 2.84 -11.71 5.03
CA THR A 269 2.44 -10.69 6.01
C THR A 269 3.66 -10.04 6.68
N LEU A 270 4.62 -10.84 7.11
CA LEU A 270 5.89 -10.35 7.67
C LEU A 270 6.66 -9.51 6.63
N ILE A 271 6.75 -9.97 5.39
CA ILE A 271 7.38 -9.23 4.29
C ILE A 271 6.65 -7.91 3.99
N LYS A 272 5.31 -7.87 4.02
CA LYS A 272 4.56 -6.60 3.89
C LYS A 272 4.94 -5.61 5.00
N CYS A 273 5.13 -6.10 6.22
CA CYS A 273 5.59 -5.28 7.34
C CYS A 273 7.02 -4.78 7.12
N ALA A 274 7.96 -5.65 6.71
CA ALA A 274 9.33 -5.27 6.38
C ALA A 274 9.40 -4.22 5.27
N ARG A 275 8.60 -4.37 4.21
CA ARG A 275 8.47 -3.39 3.13
C ARG A 275 7.98 -2.02 3.62
N MET A 276 6.97 -2.01 4.46
CA MET A 276 6.43 -0.76 5.02
C MET A 276 7.45 -0.04 5.89
N ASN A 277 8.20 -0.79 6.69
CA ASN A 277 9.27 -0.28 7.53
C ASN A 277 10.56 0.06 6.74
N ARG A 278 10.59 -0.19 5.42
CA ARG A 278 11.76 0.04 4.55
C ARG A 278 13.01 -0.65 5.09
N LEU A 279 12.86 -1.89 5.45
CA LEU A 279 13.90 -2.67 6.10
C LEU A 279 14.73 -3.41 5.05
N PRO A 280 15.90 -2.88 4.63
CA PRO A 280 16.82 -3.64 3.79
C PRO A 280 17.50 -4.68 4.65
N SER A 281 17.54 -5.94 4.18
CA SER A 281 18.21 -7.03 4.88
C SER A 281 18.59 -8.12 3.91
N GLU A 282 19.88 -8.46 3.88
CA GLU A 282 20.39 -9.58 3.07
C GLU A 282 19.81 -10.91 3.53
N ALA A 283 19.60 -11.11 4.84
CA ALA A 283 18.95 -12.31 5.38
C ALA A 283 17.52 -12.47 4.80
N ILE A 284 16.74 -11.38 4.77
CA ILE A 284 15.39 -11.41 4.17
C ILE A 284 15.47 -11.70 2.67
N ILE A 285 16.42 -11.11 1.94
CA ILE A 285 16.60 -11.38 0.49
C ILE A 285 16.94 -12.84 0.27
N ALA A 286 17.87 -13.39 1.04
CA ALA A 286 18.27 -14.80 0.97
C ALA A 286 17.09 -15.73 1.27
N LYS A 287 16.29 -15.42 2.31
CA LYS A 287 15.08 -16.19 2.65
C LYS A 287 14.02 -16.12 1.54
N VAL A 288 13.74 -14.93 1.01
CA VAL A 288 12.80 -14.78 -0.11
C VAL A 288 13.26 -15.61 -1.30
N ARG A 289 14.57 -15.61 -1.60
CA ARG A 289 15.16 -16.43 -2.68
C ARG A 289 14.96 -17.93 -2.45
N SER A 290 15.31 -18.45 -1.27
CA SER A 290 15.17 -19.89 -0.96
C SER A 290 13.70 -20.31 -0.96
N TYR A 291 12.84 -19.51 -0.31
CA TYR A 291 11.42 -19.79 -0.20
C TYR A 291 10.72 -19.85 -1.57
N VAL A 292 10.98 -18.88 -2.45
CA VAL A 292 10.38 -18.86 -3.79
C VAL A 292 10.89 -20.01 -4.65
N LYS A 293 12.18 -20.37 -4.56
CA LYS A 293 12.72 -21.54 -5.26
C LYS A 293 12.05 -22.84 -4.81
N ALA A 294 11.86 -23.03 -3.51
CA ALA A 294 11.21 -24.21 -2.96
C ALA A 294 9.72 -24.28 -3.35
N ASN A 295 9.04 -23.13 -3.42
CA ASN A 295 7.60 -23.03 -3.62
C ASN A 295 7.16 -22.61 -5.03
N ALA A 296 8.07 -22.56 -6.01
CA ALA A 296 7.75 -22.13 -7.37
C ALA A 296 6.60 -22.94 -8.01
N HIS A 297 6.46 -24.22 -7.66
CA HIS A 297 5.40 -25.10 -8.15
C HIS A 297 4.23 -25.28 -7.17
N SER A 298 4.34 -24.80 -5.94
CA SER A 298 3.27 -24.90 -4.93
C SER A 298 2.09 -23.97 -5.27
N ARG A 299 0.87 -24.51 -5.26
CA ARG A 299 -0.34 -23.70 -5.48
C ARG A 299 -0.69 -22.78 -4.30
N GLU A 300 -0.14 -23.04 -3.13
CA GLU A 300 -0.39 -22.24 -1.93
C GLU A 300 0.23 -20.86 -2.01
N LEU A 301 1.38 -20.72 -2.70
CA LEU A 301 1.97 -19.42 -3.01
C LEU A 301 1.33 -18.87 -4.29
N ASP A 302 0.29 -18.09 -4.10
CA ASP A 302 -0.52 -17.49 -5.16
C ASP A 302 0.17 -16.28 -5.84
N PHE A 303 -0.42 -15.78 -6.93
CA PHE A 303 0.08 -14.61 -7.66
C PHE A 303 0.27 -13.39 -6.73
N ARG A 304 -0.63 -13.19 -5.80
CA ARG A 304 -0.59 -12.07 -4.85
C ARG A 304 0.58 -12.20 -3.88
N GLY A 305 0.80 -13.37 -3.31
CA GLY A 305 1.93 -13.65 -2.45
C GLY A 305 3.25 -13.37 -3.18
N LEU A 306 3.40 -13.96 -4.37
CA LEU A 306 4.56 -13.74 -5.25
C LEU A 306 4.79 -12.26 -5.57
N ALA A 307 3.74 -11.52 -5.97
CA ALA A 307 3.85 -10.09 -6.26
C ALA A 307 4.34 -9.28 -5.06
N HIS A 308 3.94 -9.64 -3.84
CA HIS A 308 4.42 -8.95 -2.64
C HIS A 308 5.86 -9.33 -2.25
N LEU A 309 6.28 -10.59 -2.44
CA LEU A 309 7.67 -11.01 -2.25
C LEU A 309 8.57 -10.31 -3.27
N PHE A 310 8.18 -10.29 -4.54
CA PHE A 310 8.91 -9.59 -5.61
C PHE A 310 9.01 -8.08 -5.34
N ALA A 311 7.93 -7.48 -4.84
CA ALA A 311 7.94 -6.08 -4.49
C ALA A 311 8.87 -5.74 -3.29
N TYR A 312 9.26 -6.71 -2.45
CA TYR A 312 10.32 -6.51 -1.46
C TYR A 312 11.67 -6.29 -2.14
N LEU A 313 12.00 -7.10 -3.16
CA LEU A 313 13.23 -6.92 -3.95
C LEU A 313 13.24 -5.55 -4.65
N ALA A 314 12.10 -5.17 -5.26
CA ALA A 314 11.97 -3.89 -5.93
C ALA A 314 12.10 -2.68 -4.97
N ASP A 315 11.48 -2.75 -3.79
CA ASP A 315 11.60 -1.70 -2.77
C ASP A 315 13.06 -1.53 -2.27
N ASN A 316 13.84 -2.62 -2.27
CA ASN A 316 15.26 -2.63 -1.90
C ASN A 316 16.19 -2.53 -3.12
N ARG A 317 15.65 -2.40 -4.33
CA ARG A 317 16.38 -2.24 -5.60
C ARG A 317 17.39 -3.37 -5.86
N VAL A 318 17.05 -4.58 -5.47
CA VAL A 318 17.93 -5.75 -5.60
C VAL A 318 18.11 -6.10 -7.07
N LYS A 319 19.36 -6.06 -7.54
CA LYS A 319 19.74 -6.55 -8.87
C LYS A 319 20.11 -8.02 -8.76
N ASP A 320 19.21 -8.88 -9.17
CA ASP A 320 19.39 -10.35 -9.22
C ASP A 320 18.55 -10.86 -10.40
N ASP A 321 19.19 -10.96 -11.56
CA ASP A 321 18.50 -11.31 -12.79
C ASP A 321 17.92 -12.73 -12.76
N PRO A 322 18.65 -13.78 -12.27
CA PRO A 322 18.08 -15.11 -12.12
C PRO A 322 16.88 -15.17 -11.19
N LEU A 323 16.92 -14.45 -10.06
CA LEU A 323 15.80 -14.40 -9.13
C LEU A 323 14.63 -13.63 -9.72
N SER A 324 14.90 -12.53 -10.40
CA SER A 324 13.87 -11.73 -11.09
C SER A 324 13.17 -12.55 -12.18
N ALA A 325 13.92 -13.31 -12.98
CA ALA A 325 13.36 -14.23 -13.97
C ALA A 325 12.47 -15.29 -13.32
N LEU A 326 12.92 -15.92 -12.24
CA LEU A 326 12.11 -16.89 -11.49
C LEU A 326 10.78 -16.29 -11.00
N PHE A 327 10.81 -15.06 -10.47
CA PHE A 327 9.58 -14.38 -10.04
C PHE A 327 8.64 -14.10 -11.22
N ILE A 328 9.18 -13.63 -12.33
CA ILE A 328 8.39 -13.31 -13.53
C ILE A 328 7.73 -14.58 -14.07
N ASP A 329 8.50 -15.64 -14.28
CA ASP A 329 8.01 -16.91 -14.80
C ASP A 329 6.94 -17.50 -13.87
N THR A 330 7.19 -17.49 -12.55
CA THR A 330 6.26 -18.05 -11.58
C THR A 330 4.99 -17.21 -11.49
N CYS A 331 5.09 -15.88 -11.42
CA CYS A 331 3.94 -14.98 -11.43
C CYS A 331 3.13 -15.13 -12.72
N TRP A 332 3.81 -15.17 -13.88
CA TRP A 332 3.16 -15.29 -15.17
C TRP A 332 2.40 -16.61 -15.28
N ASN A 333 3.02 -17.72 -14.90
CA ASN A 333 2.36 -19.03 -14.90
C ASN A 333 1.11 -19.06 -13.99
N ARG A 334 1.15 -18.40 -12.83
CA ARG A 334 -0.03 -18.27 -11.94
C ARG A 334 -1.12 -17.45 -12.61
N PHE A 335 -0.78 -16.31 -13.17
CA PHE A 335 -1.70 -15.43 -13.88
C PHE A 335 -2.36 -16.15 -15.08
N GLU A 336 -1.55 -16.79 -15.92
CA GLU A 336 -2.03 -17.48 -17.11
C GLU A 336 -2.95 -18.66 -16.76
N ASN A 337 -2.58 -19.48 -15.77
CA ASN A 337 -3.42 -20.56 -15.29
C ASN A 337 -4.75 -20.08 -14.75
N GLU A 338 -4.76 -18.98 -14.02
CA GLU A 338 -5.98 -18.39 -13.51
C GLU A 338 -6.89 -17.89 -14.63
N VAL A 339 -6.33 -17.19 -15.63
CA VAL A 339 -7.08 -16.74 -16.79
C VAL A 339 -7.63 -17.93 -17.60
N ARG A 340 -6.87 -19.03 -17.70
CA ARG A 340 -7.33 -20.25 -18.39
C ARG A 340 -8.46 -20.96 -17.65
N LEU A 341 -8.41 -21.00 -16.31
CA LEU A 341 -9.40 -21.72 -15.49
C LEU A 341 -10.70 -20.94 -15.33
N ASN A 342 -10.61 -19.62 -15.12
CA ASN A 342 -11.74 -18.78 -14.74
C ASN A 342 -12.20 -17.85 -15.87
N GLY A 343 -11.54 -17.90 -17.03
CA GLY A 343 -11.72 -16.92 -18.09
C GLY A 343 -11.16 -15.55 -17.68
N PHE A 344 -11.42 -14.56 -18.52
CA PHE A 344 -11.11 -13.17 -18.18
C PHE A 344 -12.19 -12.55 -17.28
N GLU A 345 -13.34 -13.20 -17.17
CA GLU A 345 -14.45 -12.74 -16.34
C GLU A 345 -14.13 -13.03 -14.88
N SER A 346 -14.08 -11.97 -14.16
CA SER A 346 -13.51 -11.96 -12.86
C SER A 346 -14.43 -12.38 -11.75
N SER A 347 -14.10 -13.35 -11.06
CA SER A 347 -14.34 -13.41 -9.61
C SER A 347 -13.12 -13.99 -8.90
N SER A 348 -12.05 -14.18 -9.64
CA SER A 348 -10.87 -14.78 -9.08
C SER A 348 -10.15 -13.77 -8.17
N GLN A 349 -10.04 -14.19 -6.94
CA GLN A 349 -9.46 -13.37 -5.88
C GLN A 349 -7.95 -13.27 -5.96
N SER A 350 -7.30 -14.12 -6.74
CA SER A 350 -5.85 -14.24 -6.75
C SER A 350 -5.16 -13.17 -7.58
N CYS A 351 -5.74 -12.73 -8.71
CA CYS A 351 -5.16 -11.70 -9.58
C CYS A 351 -5.96 -10.39 -9.55
N ARG A 352 -6.07 -9.78 -8.38
CA ARG A 352 -6.77 -8.50 -8.23
C ARG A 352 -6.01 -7.36 -8.93
N PRO A 353 -6.68 -6.29 -9.39
CA PRO A 353 -6.05 -5.11 -9.98
C PRO A 353 -4.84 -4.60 -9.22
N LYS A 354 -4.92 -4.57 -7.90
CA LYS A 354 -3.85 -4.10 -7.01
C LYS A 354 -2.62 -5.01 -7.04
N ASP A 355 -2.79 -6.31 -7.17
CA ASP A 355 -1.69 -7.27 -7.19
C ASP A 355 -0.99 -7.24 -8.54
N ILE A 356 -1.75 -7.10 -9.64
CA ILE A 356 -1.22 -6.84 -10.99
C ILE A 356 -0.39 -5.54 -10.99
N ALA A 357 -0.91 -4.46 -10.42
CA ALA A 357 -0.17 -3.21 -10.31
C ALA A 357 1.10 -3.35 -9.46
N THR A 358 1.07 -4.15 -8.38
CA THR A 358 2.24 -4.40 -7.53
C THR A 358 3.31 -5.17 -8.30
N PHE A 359 2.93 -6.20 -9.06
CA PHE A 359 3.83 -6.98 -9.90
C PHE A 359 4.48 -6.12 -10.99
N LEU A 360 3.68 -5.41 -11.78
CA LEU A 360 4.17 -4.53 -12.85
C LEU A 360 5.06 -3.41 -12.31
N TRP A 361 4.71 -2.86 -11.15
CA TRP A 361 5.54 -1.89 -10.46
C TRP A 361 6.90 -2.49 -10.08
N SER A 362 6.95 -3.72 -9.62
CA SER A 362 8.21 -4.40 -9.29
C SER A 362 9.09 -4.57 -10.53
N CYS A 363 8.52 -5.06 -11.63
CA CYS A 363 9.24 -5.16 -12.90
C CYS A 363 9.80 -3.79 -13.34
N SER A 364 8.96 -2.76 -13.31
CA SER A 364 9.37 -1.43 -13.77
C SER A 364 10.44 -0.80 -12.87
N THR A 365 10.35 -0.98 -11.55
CA THR A 365 11.34 -0.45 -10.59
C THR A 365 12.70 -1.12 -10.79
N LEU A 366 12.71 -2.43 -11.05
CA LEU A 366 13.91 -3.20 -11.32
C LEU A 366 14.42 -3.04 -12.77
N SER A 367 13.84 -2.11 -13.54
CA SER A 367 14.22 -1.82 -14.93
C SER A 367 14.09 -2.99 -15.90
N ILE A 368 13.20 -3.93 -15.62
CA ILE A 368 12.98 -5.12 -16.43
C ILE A 368 12.07 -4.76 -17.61
N PRO A 369 12.53 -4.92 -18.86
CA PRO A 369 11.70 -4.70 -20.03
C PRO A 369 10.65 -5.81 -20.15
N LEU A 370 9.38 -5.44 -20.27
CA LEU A 370 8.30 -6.43 -20.30
C LEU A 370 8.36 -7.34 -21.54
N ASP A 371 8.79 -6.81 -22.68
CA ASP A 371 8.93 -7.60 -23.92
C ASP A 371 10.05 -8.64 -23.87
N ALA A 372 11.02 -8.47 -22.96
CA ALA A 372 12.15 -9.42 -22.78
C ALA A 372 11.81 -10.55 -21.79
N THR A 373 10.63 -10.58 -21.21
CA THR A 373 10.27 -11.49 -20.11
C THR A 373 9.58 -12.77 -20.56
N GLY A 374 9.30 -12.97 -21.85
CA GLY A 374 8.49 -14.10 -22.33
C GLY A 374 6.98 -14.00 -21.99
N MET A 375 6.56 -13.00 -21.23
CA MET A 375 5.13 -12.78 -20.92
C MET A 375 4.34 -12.32 -22.15
N ASN A 376 3.12 -12.84 -22.31
CA ASN A 376 2.19 -12.31 -23.30
C ASN A 376 1.56 -10.99 -22.78
N VAL A 377 2.25 -9.86 -23.01
CA VAL A 377 1.81 -8.54 -22.54
C VAL A 377 0.44 -8.16 -23.12
N ASN A 378 0.12 -8.59 -24.34
CA ASN A 378 -1.20 -8.33 -24.93
C ASN A 378 -2.32 -9.05 -24.15
N MET A 379 -2.07 -10.26 -23.66
CA MET A 379 -3.00 -10.99 -22.79
C MET A 379 -3.19 -10.27 -21.46
N LEU A 380 -2.12 -9.74 -20.90
CA LEU A 380 -2.15 -8.94 -19.66
C LEU A 380 -2.97 -7.65 -19.85
N GLU A 381 -2.72 -6.90 -20.93
CA GLU A 381 -3.48 -5.68 -21.26
C GLU A 381 -4.96 -5.98 -21.47
N LYS A 382 -5.30 -7.12 -22.14
CA LYS A 382 -6.67 -7.57 -22.29
C LYS A 382 -7.34 -7.86 -20.95
N ALA A 383 -6.64 -8.55 -20.03
CA ALA A 383 -7.17 -8.83 -18.70
C ALA A 383 -7.41 -7.53 -17.91
N ILE A 384 -6.47 -6.58 -17.93
CA ILE A 384 -6.61 -5.27 -17.28
C ILE A 384 -7.84 -4.53 -17.83
N ARG A 385 -8.05 -4.54 -19.15
CA ARG A 385 -9.20 -3.89 -19.78
C ARG A 385 -10.51 -4.51 -19.33
N LEU A 386 -10.62 -5.84 -19.33
CA LEU A 386 -11.84 -6.53 -18.92
C LEU A 386 -12.17 -6.30 -17.45
N LYS A 387 -11.15 -6.29 -16.56
CA LYS A 387 -11.32 -5.90 -15.15
C LYS A 387 -11.77 -4.44 -14.98
N LEU A 388 -11.31 -3.55 -15.85
CA LEU A 388 -11.77 -2.17 -15.87
C LEU A 388 -13.25 -2.08 -16.30
N GLU A 389 -13.63 -2.79 -17.35
CA GLU A 389 -15.02 -2.87 -17.86
C GLU A 389 -15.95 -3.49 -16.81
N ALA A 390 -15.50 -4.50 -16.07
CA ALA A 390 -16.20 -5.09 -14.94
C ALA A 390 -16.31 -4.15 -13.70
N GLY A 391 -15.63 -3.01 -13.73
CA GLY A 391 -15.69 -2.00 -12.66
C GLY A 391 -14.79 -2.27 -11.46
N GLU A 392 -13.88 -3.24 -11.52
CA GLU A 392 -12.99 -3.58 -10.40
C GLU A 392 -12.05 -2.42 -9.98
N TYR A 393 -11.79 -1.47 -10.87
CA TYR A 393 -10.98 -0.27 -10.59
C TYR A 393 -11.79 0.90 -10.00
N ARG A 394 -13.13 0.82 -9.90
CA ARG A 394 -13.97 1.96 -9.45
C ARG A 394 -13.62 2.44 -8.04
N ASN A 395 -13.31 1.52 -7.15
CA ASN A 395 -12.97 1.83 -5.76
C ASN A 395 -11.48 2.17 -5.54
N ALA A 396 -10.64 1.94 -6.56
CA ALA A 396 -9.19 2.16 -6.50
C ALA A 396 -8.64 2.65 -7.85
N PRO A 397 -9.07 3.83 -8.32
CA PRO A 397 -8.67 4.35 -9.62
C PRO A 397 -7.18 4.69 -9.71
N ASP A 398 -6.53 4.98 -8.56
CA ASP A 398 -5.10 5.15 -8.42
C ASP A 398 -4.31 3.91 -8.86
N VAL A 399 -4.86 2.72 -8.61
CA VAL A 399 -4.28 1.44 -9.03
C VAL A 399 -4.20 1.34 -10.55
N LEU A 400 -5.22 1.83 -11.28
CA LEU A 400 -5.19 1.84 -12.74
C LEU A 400 -4.10 2.77 -13.29
N VAL A 401 -3.96 3.98 -12.70
CA VAL A 401 -2.89 4.92 -13.07
C VAL A 401 -1.52 4.27 -12.85
N ASP A 402 -1.33 3.59 -11.71
CA ASP A 402 -0.08 2.89 -11.41
C ASP A 402 0.19 1.75 -12.39
N THR A 403 -0.84 1.00 -12.75
CA THR A 403 -0.75 -0.10 -13.73
C THR A 403 -0.31 0.41 -15.10
N VAL A 404 -1.00 1.43 -15.63
CA VAL A 404 -0.70 2.00 -16.96
C VAL A 404 0.71 2.63 -16.97
N LEU A 405 1.07 3.35 -15.92
CA LEU A 405 2.41 3.94 -15.80
C LEU A 405 3.50 2.86 -15.69
N SER A 406 3.24 1.76 -14.99
CA SER A 406 4.20 0.65 -14.89
C SER A 406 4.42 -0.06 -16.24
N LEU A 407 3.36 -0.21 -17.04
CA LEU A 407 3.49 -0.68 -18.43
C LEU A 407 4.38 0.25 -19.24
N TRP A 408 4.18 1.56 -19.11
CA TRP A 408 5.00 2.57 -19.80
C TRP A 408 6.47 2.51 -19.41
N LEU A 409 6.73 2.39 -18.10
CA LEU A 409 8.10 2.20 -17.56
C LEU A 409 8.75 0.91 -18.06
N GLY A 410 7.96 -0.13 -18.30
CA GLY A 410 8.39 -1.42 -18.85
C GLY A 410 8.56 -1.44 -20.37
N GLY A 411 8.41 -0.29 -21.05
CA GLY A 411 8.60 -0.15 -22.50
C GLY A 411 7.34 -0.34 -23.34
N ARG A 412 6.16 -0.53 -22.72
CA ARG A 412 4.87 -0.70 -23.43
C ARG A 412 4.02 0.56 -23.33
N GLN A 413 3.49 1.01 -24.45
CA GLN A 413 2.65 2.21 -24.55
C GLN A 413 1.18 1.84 -24.77
N PRO A 414 0.41 1.49 -23.73
CA PRO A 414 -0.94 0.97 -23.87
C PRO A 414 -1.96 2.09 -24.15
N LEU A 415 -1.97 2.64 -25.38
CA LEU A 415 -2.87 3.72 -25.79
C LEU A 415 -4.35 3.40 -25.52
N GLY A 416 -4.74 2.14 -25.70
CA GLY A 416 -6.12 1.68 -25.43
C GLY A 416 -6.51 1.87 -23.97
N LEU A 417 -5.65 1.46 -23.04
CA LEU A 417 -5.87 1.63 -21.60
C LEU A 417 -5.79 3.10 -21.18
N LEU A 418 -4.87 3.86 -21.78
CA LEU A 418 -4.76 5.30 -21.55
C LEU A 418 -6.07 6.03 -21.92
N LYS A 419 -6.64 5.72 -23.09
CA LYS A 419 -7.93 6.28 -23.54
C LYS A 419 -9.06 5.93 -22.58
N LEU A 420 -9.15 4.67 -22.13
CA LEU A 420 -10.16 4.22 -21.18
C LEU A 420 -10.03 4.89 -19.83
N LEU A 421 -8.80 5.02 -19.30
CA LEU A 421 -8.51 5.72 -18.05
C LEU A 421 -9.09 7.14 -18.01
N PHE A 422 -9.03 7.87 -19.13
CA PHE A 422 -9.50 9.26 -19.19
C PHE A 422 -10.93 9.43 -19.71
N LYS A 423 -11.52 8.40 -20.33
CA LYS A 423 -12.90 8.42 -20.83
C LYS A 423 -13.91 8.22 -19.69
N ASP A 424 -13.58 7.43 -18.70
CA ASP A 424 -14.50 7.11 -17.59
C ASP A 424 -14.59 8.28 -16.62
N ARG A 425 -15.74 8.99 -16.64
CA ARG A 425 -16.00 10.15 -15.79
C ARG A 425 -16.00 9.80 -14.29
N ALA A 426 -16.45 8.62 -13.91
CA ALA A 426 -16.48 8.18 -12.53
C ALA A 426 -15.06 7.93 -11.99
N LEU A 427 -14.19 7.31 -12.79
CA LEU A 427 -12.77 7.17 -12.48
C LEU A 427 -12.10 8.53 -12.32
N VAL A 428 -12.30 9.46 -13.26
CA VAL A 428 -11.72 10.81 -13.21
C VAL A 428 -12.20 11.59 -11.99
N GLN A 429 -13.48 11.47 -11.60
CA GLN A 429 -14.01 12.13 -10.41
C GLN A 429 -13.44 11.56 -9.11
N ASN A 430 -13.28 10.24 -9.03
CA ASN A 430 -12.68 9.59 -7.87
C ASN A 430 -11.17 9.88 -7.73
N LEU A 431 -10.45 10.04 -8.84
CA LEU A 431 -9.04 10.46 -8.87
C LEU A 431 -8.83 11.84 -8.22
N ARG A 432 -9.84 12.71 -8.23
CA ARG A 432 -9.77 14.07 -7.65
C ARG A 432 -9.82 14.10 -6.12
N LYS A 433 -10.16 13.01 -5.46
CA LYS A 433 -10.27 12.94 -3.99
C LYS A 433 -8.91 12.85 -3.28
N ASP A 434 -7.91 12.25 -3.93
CA ASP A 434 -6.54 12.11 -3.38
C ASP A 434 -5.53 12.90 -4.25
N ARG A 435 -5.55 14.22 -4.06
CA ARG A 435 -5.11 15.23 -5.04
C ARG A 435 -3.62 15.25 -5.42
N THR A 436 -2.70 14.84 -4.57
CA THR A 436 -1.29 15.20 -4.83
C THR A 436 -0.49 14.11 -5.54
N LYS A 437 -0.74 12.86 -5.23
CA LYS A 437 0.09 11.73 -5.65
C LYS A 437 -0.34 11.12 -6.96
N VAL A 438 -1.64 10.94 -7.11
CA VAL A 438 -2.25 10.35 -8.29
C VAL A 438 -2.20 11.35 -9.45
N GLU A 439 -2.43 12.64 -9.17
CA GLU A 439 -2.31 13.70 -10.17
C GLU A 439 -0.90 13.78 -10.74
N SER A 440 0.13 13.75 -9.89
CA SER A 440 1.52 13.77 -10.34
C SER A 440 1.88 12.59 -11.25
N ARG A 441 1.36 11.39 -10.97
CA ARG A 441 1.58 10.21 -11.81
C ARG A 441 0.81 10.26 -13.12
N LYS A 442 -0.43 10.75 -13.06
CA LYS A 442 -1.25 11.00 -14.23
C LYS A 442 -0.57 12.01 -15.16
N ASP A 443 -0.04 13.09 -14.60
CA ASP A 443 0.63 14.12 -15.35
C ASP A 443 1.95 13.62 -15.96
N LEU A 444 2.71 12.78 -15.23
CA LEU A 444 3.87 12.10 -15.79
C LEU A 444 3.47 11.21 -16.97
N LEU A 445 2.41 10.41 -16.82
CA LEU A 445 1.91 9.53 -17.87
C LEU A 445 1.50 10.33 -19.12
N LEU A 446 0.80 11.47 -18.95
CA LEU A 446 0.45 12.36 -20.05
C LEU A 446 1.69 12.97 -20.70
N SER A 447 2.70 13.35 -19.93
CA SER A 447 3.96 13.89 -20.49
C SER A 447 4.73 12.84 -21.29
N CYS A 448 4.70 11.58 -20.85
CA CYS A 448 5.26 10.47 -21.63
C CYS A 448 4.46 10.27 -22.93
N ALA A 449 3.14 10.30 -22.86
CA ALA A 449 2.29 10.11 -24.03
C ALA A 449 2.45 11.24 -25.07
N GLU A 450 2.69 12.48 -24.63
CA GLU A 450 3.01 13.61 -25.53
C GLU A 450 4.27 13.36 -26.39
N ILE A 451 5.20 12.57 -25.86
CA ILE A 451 6.48 12.28 -26.53
C ILE A 451 6.38 11.02 -27.35
N ASP A 452 5.90 9.93 -26.72
CA ASP A 452 5.92 8.59 -27.28
C ASP A 452 4.77 8.34 -28.28
N LEU A 453 3.66 9.09 -28.18
CA LEU A 453 2.45 8.91 -28.97
C LEU A 453 1.90 10.26 -29.44
N PRO A 454 2.56 10.95 -30.42
CA PRO A 454 2.13 12.25 -30.92
C PRO A 454 0.68 12.26 -31.43
N GLU A 455 0.19 11.13 -31.96
CA GLU A 455 -1.19 10.96 -32.41
C GLU A 455 -2.22 11.03 -31.27
N SER A 456 -1.78 10.90 -30.03
CA SER A 456 -2.65 11.04 -28.85
C SER A 456 -2.85 12.50 -28.40
N MET A 457 -2.17 13.47 -29.03
CA MET A 457 -2.14 14.87 -28.59
C MET A 457 -3.51 15.53 -28.56
N ASP A 458 -4.40 15.20 -29.50
CA ASP A 458 -5.76 15.76 -29.51
C ASP A 458 -6.61 15.25 -28.34
N MET A 459 -6.41 14.01 -27.95
CA MET A 459 -7.03 13.44 -26.75
C MET A 459 -6.46 14.12 -25.49
N ILE A 460 -5.16 14.27 -25.40
CA ILE A 460 -4.47 14.87 -24.27
C ILE A 460 -4.91 16.32 -24.07
N LYS A 461 -5.03 17.11 -25.15
CA LYS A 461 -5.53 18.49 -25.10
C LYS A 461 -6.96 18.58 -24.59
N LYS A 462 -7.83 17.62 -24.94
CA LYS A 462 -9.22 17.56 -24.43
C LYS A 462 -9.29 17.21 -22.94
N ILE A 463 -8.32 16.46 -22.42
CA ILE A 463 -8.25 16.05 -21.01
C ILE A 463 -7.70 17.19 -20.15
N ARG A 464 -6.68 17.88 -20.62
CA ARG A 464 -6.12 19.06 -19.95
C ARG A 464 -7.08 20.22 -20.13
N LYS A 465 -7.65 20.71 -19.05
CA LYS A 465 -8.42 21.96 -19.10
C LYS A 465 -7.47 23.12 -19.43
N PRO A 466 -7.89 24.07 -20.30
CA PRO A 466 -7.20 25.35 -20.45
C PRO A 466 -7.14 26.01 -19.06
N GLY A 467 -5.96 26.23 -18.53
CA GLY A 467 -5.76 26.79 -17.20
C GLY A 467 -5.41 25.77 -16.09
N ASP A 468 -5.39 24.47 -16.35
CA ASP A 468 -4.62 23.52 -15.53
C ASP A 468 -3.12 23.86 -15.73
N ALA A 469 -2.78 25.06 -15.22
CA ALA A 469 -1.40 25.48 -15.13
C ALA A 469 -0.72 24.39 -14.29
N PHE A 470 0.32 23.84 -14.84
CA PHE A 470 1.31 23.06 -14.20
C PHE A 470 1.61 23.65 -12.84
N VAL A 471 0.98 23.13 -11.79
CA VAL A 471 1.41 23.44 -10.45
C VAL A 471 2.73 22.70 -10.30
N LEU A 472 3.82 23.38 -10.67
CA LEU A 472 5.15 22.99 -10.23
C LEU A 472 4.99 22.59 -8.77
N ASP A 473 5.24 21.35 -8.49
CA ASP A 473 5.13 20.82 -7.15
C ASP A 473 5.83 21.81 -6.21
N ARG A 474 5.07 22.41 -5.27
CA ARG A 474 5.60 23.40 -4.33
C ARG A 474 6.61 22.80 -3.34
N ARG A 475 6.96 21.52 -3.53
CA ARG A 475 8.02 20.84 -2.78
C ARG A 475 9.35 21.50 -3.13
N ALA A 476 10.22 21.56 -2.14
CA ALA A 476 11.58 22.01 -2.37
C ALA A 476 12.16 21.29 -3.59
N PRO A 477 12.70 22.00 -4.56
CA PRO A 477 13.29 21.39 -5.74
C PRO A 477 14.22 20.25 -5.34
N GLU A 478 14.17 19.13 -6.04
CA GLU A 478 14.94 17.92 -5.69
C GLU A 478 16.44 18.21 -5.56
N PHE A 479 16.97 19.13 -6.35
CA PHE A 479 18.37 19.55 -6.28
C PHE A 479 18.77 20.12 -4.91
N LEU A 480 17.83 20.70 -4.13
CA LEU A 480 18.11 21.20 -2.79
C LEU A 480 18.32 20.06 -1.77
N VAL A 481 17.78 18.88 -2.06
CA VAL A 481 17.78 17.74 -1.14
C VAL A 481 18.55 16.53 -1.66
N ARG A 482 19.18 16.63 -2.85
CA ARG A 482 19.94 15.55 -3.48
C ARG A 482 21.45 15.76 -3.31
N PRO A 483 22.10 15.10 -2.31
CA PRO A 483 23.52 15.32 -2.00
C PRO A 483 24.46 15.03 -3.20
N ALA A 484 24.21 13.94 -3.93
CA ALA A 484 25.03 13.55 -5.07
C ALA A 484 25.04 14.62 -6.18
N LEU A 485 23.86 15.17 -6.50
CA LEU A 485 23.76 16.24 -7.51
C LEU A 485 24.48 17.51 -7.06
N ARG A 486 24.38 17.86 -5.78
CA ARG A 486 25.08 19.00 -5.19
C ARG A 486 26.59 18.80 -5.23
N ARG A 487 27.09 17.61 -4.83
CA ARG A 487 28.51 17.27 -4.89
C ARG A 487 29.08 17.41 -6.31
N VAL A 488 28.32 17.01 -7.35
CA VAL A 488 28.71 17.18 -8.74
C VAL A 488 28.74 18.68 -9.13
N ALA A 489 27.73 19.44 -8.71
CA ALA A 489 27.68 20.89 -8.99
C ALA A 489 28.84 21.63 -8.34
N GLU A 490 29.16 21.36 -7.09
CA GLU A 490 30.30 21.93 -6.36
C GLU A 490 31.66 21.59 -7.03
N CYS A 491 31.80 20.35 -7.52
CA CYS A 491 32.99 19.94 -8.25
C CYS A 491 33.12 20.70 -9.58
N LEU A 492 32.04 20.87 -10.34
CA LEU A 492 32.06 21.68 -11.60
C LEU A 492 32.43 23.13 -11.33
N GLU A 493 31.96 23.73 -10.24
CA GLU A 493 32.29 25.08 -9.83
C GLU A 493 33.78 25.22 -9.51
N GLN A 494 34.35 24.29 -8.75
CA GLN A 494 35.78 24.26 -8.43
C GLN A 494 36.66 24.08 -9.65
N MET A 495 36.26 23.25 -10.59
CA MET A 495 37.02 23.01 -11.83
C MET A 495 37.04 24.19 -12.77
N LYS A 496 36.03 25.07 -12.71
CA LYS A 496 35.88 26.28 -13.58
C LYS A 496 35.89 26.00 -15.10
N ILE A 497 35.64 24.77 -15.52
CA ILE A 497 35.65 24.33 -16.93
C ILE A 497 34.32 24.57 -17.64
N ALA A 498 33.24 24.70 -16.91
CA ALA A 498 31.90 24.87 -17.44
C ALA A 498 31.07 25.80 -16.55
N SER A 499 30.05 26.41 -17.14
CA SER A 499 28.92 26.97 -16.39
C SER A 499 27.80 25.94 -16.30
N PHE A 500 27.00 25.98 -15.23
CA PHE A 500 25.88 25.06 -15.08
C PHE A 500 24.67 25.72 -14.43
N ALA A 501 23.50 25.11 -14.66
CA ALA A 501 22.25 25.42 -13.96
C ALA A 501 21.51 24.15 -13.64
N TYR A 502 20.80 24.12 -12.50
CA TYR A 502 19.90 23.00 -12.16
C TYR A 502 18.71 22.95 -13.11
N ASN A 503 18.34 21.76 -13.54
CA ASN A 503 17.30 21.56 -14.55
C ASN A 503 16.41 20.35 -14.23
N LEU A 504 15.12 20.47 -14.55
CA LEU A 504 14.14 19.40 -14.58
C LEU A 504 13.68 19.20 -16.04
N PRO A 505 14.44 18.47 -16.85
CA PRO A 505 14.23 18.42 -18.29
C PRO A 505 12.96 17.68 -18.71
N VAL A 506 12.46 16.80 -17.86
CA VAL A 506 11.22 16.04 -18.09
C VAL A 506 10.15 16.52 -17.12
N LYS A 507 9.09 17.10 -17.66
CA LYS A 507 7.95 17.57 -16.87
C LYS A 507 7.37 16.44 -16.01
N HIS A 508 6.98 16.75 -14.77
CA HIS A 508 6.38 15.84 -13.81
C HIS A 508 7.25 14.66 -13.35
N LEU A 509 8.48 14.55 -13.83
CA LEU A 509 9.48 13.62 -13.35
C LEU A 509 10.51 14.38 -12.50
N ASN A 510 10.35 14.29 -11.18
CA ASN A 510 11.18 14.99 -10.21
C ASN A 510 12.57 14.34 -10.06
N ILE A 511 13.29 14.21 -11.14
CA ILE A 511 14.69 13.80 -11.16
C ILE A 511 15.48 14.94 -11.82
N ALA A 512 16.11 15.76 -10.99
CA ALA A 512 16.90 16.88 -11.47
C ALA A 512 18.21 16.42 -12.10
N GLY A 513 18.71 17.21 -13.06
CA GLY A 513 20.03 17.15 -13.65
C GLY A 513 20.67 18.54 -13.65
N LEU A 514 21.75 18.67 -14.35
CA LEU A 514 22.45 19.95 -14.58
C LEU A 514 22.50 20.24 -16.09
N LEU A 515 22.11 21.45 -16.49
CA LEU A 515 22.47 21.97 -17.80
C LEU A 515 23.89 22.48 -17.71
N VAL A 516 24.80 21.92 -18.49
CA VAL A 516 26.23 22.23 -18.46
C VAL A 516 26.64 22.79 -19.79
N GLN A 517 27.23 23.97 -19.78
CA GLN A 517 27.84 24.62 -20.95
C GLN A 517 29.34 24.71 -20.74
N GLN A 518 30.11 24.04 -21.60
CA GLN A 518 31.58 24.10 -21.58
C GLN A 518 32.08 25.43 -22.08
N LYS A 519 33.11 26.00 -21.45
CA LYS A 519 33.68 27.29 -21.83
C LYS A 519 34.38 27.26 -23.18
N ASN A 520 34.87 26.10 -23.62
CA ASN A 520 35.69 25.95 -24.83
C ASN A 520 34.90 25.40 -26.04
N SER A 521 33.61 25.08 -25.88
CA SER A 521 32.76 24.63 -26.98
C SER A 521 31.76 25.72 -27.34
N ALA A 522 31.80 26.19 -28.58
CA ALA A 522 30.93 27.25 -29.07
C ALA A 522 29.46 26.84 -29.02
N GLY A 523 28.83 27.00 -27.84
CA GLY A 523 27.37 26.94 -27.69
C GLY A 523 26.75 25.60 -27.38
N SER A 524 27.48 24.48 -27.29
CA SER A 524 26.90 23.19 -26.92
C SER A 524 26.52 23.14 -25.44
N VAL A 525 25.25 22.88 -25.17
CA VAL A 525 24.69 22.70 -23.81
C VAL A 525 24.24 21.26 -23.63
N LYS A 526 24.88 20.55 -22.71
CA LYS A 526 24.55 19.14 -22.39
C LYS A 526 23.71 19.05 -21.12
N ASN A 527 22.74 18.17 -21.10
CA ASN A 527 22.06 17.78 -19.85
C ASN A 527 22.90 16.70 -19.15
N LEU A 528 23.49 17.03 -18.02
CA LEU A 528 24.26 16.10 -17.19
C LEU A 528 23.35 15.46 -16.15
N ASP A 529 23.16 14.16 -16.27
CA ASP A 529 22.42 13.34 -15.31
C ASP A 529 23.38 12.64 -14.35
N VAL A 530 23.00 12.61 -13.07
CA VAL A 530 23.79 12.00 -12.01
C VAL A 530 23.11 10.71 -11.55
N LEU A 531 23.79 9.60 -11.67
CA LEU A 531 23.40 8.32 -11.08
C LEU A 531 24.02 8.19 -9.69
N ASP A 532 23.20 7.93 -8.70
CA ASP A 532 23.59 7.71 -7.32
C ASP A 532 22.86 6.47 -6.76
N GLU A 533 23.14 6.09 -5.53
CA GLU A 533 22.54 4.93 -4.88
C GLU A 533 21.01 4.95 -4.83
N LYS A 534 20.37 6.13 -4.95
CA LYS A 534 18.90 6.25 -5.02
C LYS A 534 18.37 5.98 -6.42
N HIS A 535 19.17 6.20 -7.44
CA HIS A 535 18.78 6.11 -8.84
C HIS A 535 19.35 4.88 -9.56
N CYS A 536 20.17 4.06 -8.86
CA CYS A 536 20.66 2.78 -9.33
C CYS A 536 20.07 1.62 -8.53
N LEU A 537 20.11 0.41 -9.11
CA LEU A 537 19.90 -0.84 -8.43
C LEU A 537 21.11 -1.17 -7.52
N SER A 538 21.07 -2.31 -6.84
CA SER A 538 22.13 -2.72 -5.90
C SER A 538 23.49 -3.00 -6.57
N ASP A 539 23.52 -3.22 -7.88
CA ASP A 539 24.76 -3.30 -8.69
C ASP A 539 25.46 -1.95 -8.83
N ARG A 540 24.83 -0.85 -8.42
CA ARG A 540 25.31 0.53 -8.55
C ARG A 540 25.55 1.01 -10.00
N GLU A 541 25.06 0.28 -10.97
CA GLU A 541 25.24 0.55 -12.41
C GLU A 541 23.91 0.68 -13.13
N THR A 542 22.97 -0.22 -12.89
CA THR A 542 21.68 -0.25 -13.57
C THR A 542 20.76 0.85 -13.04
N PRO A 543 20.30 1.80 -13.87
CA PRO A 543 19.34 2.81 -13.44
C PRO A 543 18.01 2.21 -13.03
N VAL A 544 17.39 2.70 -11.95
CA VAL A 544 15.99 2.34 -11.60
C VAL A 544 15.03 2.82 -12.69
N GLY A 545 13.86 2.16 -12.82
CA GLY A 545 12.93 2.39 -13.93
C GLY A 545 12.57 3.84 -14.22
N LEU A 546 12.36 4.69 -13.20
CA LEU A 546 12.10 6.12 -13.42
C LEU A 546 13.30 6.87 -13.99
N MET A 547 14.50 6.51 -13.57
CA MET A 547 15.72 7.11 -14.13
C MET A 547 15.94 6.62 -15.56
N LYS A 548 15.72 5.34 -15.84
CA LYS A 548 15.76 4.77 -17.19
C LYS A 548 14.77 5.47 -18.12
N LEU A 549 13.53 5.71 -17.64
CA LEU A 549 12.54 6.49 -18.38
C LEU A 549 13.03 7.90 -18.71
N LYS A 550 13.62 8.61 -17.74
CA LYS A 550 14.19 9.94 -17.97
C LYS A 550 15.23 9.92 -19.07
N LEU A 551 16.20 9.00 -18.99
CA LEU A 551 17.28 8.89 -19.96
C LEU A 551 16.74 8.61 -21.37
N ARG A 552 15.76 7.69 -21.51
CA ARG A 552 15.10 7.40 -22.79
C ARG A 552 14.39 8.65 -23.37
N ILE A 553 13.60 9.35 -22.55
CA ILE A 553 12.89 10.55 -23.01
C ILE A 553 13.85 11.64 -23.49
N LEU A 554 15.00 11.80 -22.84
CA LEU A 554 16.01 12.78 -23.27
C LEU A 554 16.64 12.37 -24.61
N GLU A 555 16.84 11.09 -24.85
CA GLU A 555 17.30 10.54 -26.11
C GLU A 555 16.30 10.79 -27.24
N ASP A 556 15.04 10.44 -27.00
CA ASP A 556 13.94 10.63 -27.96
C ASP A 556 13.76 12.12 -28.36
N LYS A 557 14.07 13.05 -27.45
CA LYS A 557 14.04 14.50 -27.69
C LYS A 557 15.30 15.04 -28.35
N SER A 558 16.29 14.22 -28.67
CA SER A 558 17.58 14.63 -29.21
C SER A 558 18.27 15.70 -28.35
N ILE A 559 18.11 15.65 -27.05
CA ILE A 559 18.78 16.52 -26.10
C ILE A 559 20.19 15.96 -25.88
N GLU A 560 21.20 16.79 -26.18
CA GLU A 560 22.59 16.43 -25.85
C GLU A 560 22.66 16.06 -24.34
N ARG A 561 23.11 14.87 -24.07
CA ARG A 561 23.15 14.34 -22.71
C ARG A 561 24.50 13.76 -22.34
N ALA A 562 24.79 13.83 -21.06
CA ALA A 562 25.92 13.15 -20.45
C ALA A 562 25.39 12.51 -19.15
N THR A 563 25.93 11.37 -18.79
CA THR A 563 25.54 10.68 -17.56
C THR A 563 26.79 10.38 -16.75
N ILE A 564 26.80 10.76 -15.49
CA ILE A 564 27.87 10.42 -14.57
C ILE A 564 27.33 9.50 -13.46
N ASN A 565 28.03 8.40 -13.24
CA ASN A 565 27.74 7.49 -12.13
C ASN A 565 28.69 7.78 -10.96
N VAL A 566 28.13 8.27 -9.86
CA VAL A 566 28.91 8.64 -8.67
C VAL A 566 28.87 7.61 -7.54
N CYS A 567 28.22 6.46 -7.75
CA CYS A 567 28.07 5.42 -6.73
C CYS A 567 29.42 4.90 -6.21
N ASN A 568 30.41 4.84 -7.06
CA ASN A 568 31.74 4.29 -6.75
C ASN A 568 32.84 5.36 -6.66
N LEU A 569 32.52 6.64 -6.91
CA LEU A 569 33.49 7.75 -6.85
C LEU A 569 33.52 8.31 -5.41
N GLN A 570 34.62 8.03 -4.70
CA GLN A 570 34.73 8.40 -3.31
C GLN A 570 35.45 9.75 -3.12
N THR A 571 36.45 10.03 -3.92
CA THR A 571 37.29 11.23 -3.79
C THR A 571 36.85 12.36 -4.75
N PRO A 572 37.14 13.64 -4.40
CA PRO A 572 36.91 14.76 -5.31
C PRO A 572 37.70 14.66 -6.61
N ASP A 573 38.93 14.10 -6.57
CA ASP A 573 39.78 13.96 -7.73
C ASP A 573 39.23 12.91 -8.72
N GLU A 574 38.73 11.78 -8.24
CA GLU A 574 38.04 10.79 -9.05
C GLU A 574 36.83 11.39 -9.74
N LEU A 575 36.03 12.17 -9.00
CA LEU A 575 34.86 12.84 -9.52
C LEU A 575 35.25 13.88 -10.61
N ALA A 576 36.30 14.64 -10.35
CA ALA A 576 36.79 15.64 -11.30
C ALA A 576 37.35 14.99 -12.59
N ALA A 577 38.06 13.89 -12.47
CA ALA A 577 38.57 13.12 -13.61
C ALA A 577 37.41 12.55 -14.46
N GLU A 578 36.43 11.96 -13.81
CA GLU A 578 35.28 11.39 -14.51
C GLU A 578 34.41 12.48 -15.17
N LEU A 579 34.21 13.62 -14.51
CA LEU A 579 33.51 14.76 -15.09
C LEU A 579 34.20 15.26 -16.37
N ARG A 580 35.55 15.35 -16.37
CA ARG A 580 36.30 15.72 -17.60
C ARG A 580 36.04 14.70 -18.72
N ARG A 581 36.14 13.41 -18.40
CA ARG A 581 35.91 12.33 -19.35
C ARG A 581 34.51 12.39 -19.98
N VAL A 582 33.47 12.50 -19.12
CA VAL A 582 32.06 12.49 -19.53
C VAL A 582 31.69 13.74 -20.35
N LEU A 583 32.23 14.90 -19.98
CA LEU A 583 31.94 16.15 -20.69
C LEU A 583 32.71 16.26 -22.01
N GLN A 584 33.92 15.65 -22.14
CA GLN A 584 34.72 15.63 -23.33
C GLN A 584 34.30 14.55 -24.34
N SER A 585 33.62 13.49 -23.90
CA SER A 585 33.09 12.50 -24.83
C SER A 585 31.99 13.15 -25.67
N ASP A 586 32.26 13.35 -26.95
CA ASP A 586 31.22 13.64 -27.92
C ASP A 586 30.26 12.45 -27.93
N ALA A 587 28.97 12.75 -27.91
CA ALA A 587 27.95 11.69 -27.95
C ALA A 587 28.15 10.86 -29.22
N VAL A 588 28.45 9.59 -29.07
CA VAL A 588 28.37 8.60 -30.15
C VAL A 588 26.90 8.25 -30.40
#